data_5191d3b471cd3c083b7e6e905b8d63ab
#
_entry.id   5191d3b471cd3c083b7e6e905b8d63ab
#
_cell.length_a   1.000
_cell.length_b   1.000
_cell.length_c   1.000
_cell.angle_alpha   90.00
_cell.angle_beta   90.00
_cell.angle_gamma   90.00
#
_symmetry.space_group_name_H-M   'P 1'
#
loop_
_entity.id
_entity.type
_entity.pdbx_description
1 polymer ?
#
loop_
_entity_poly.entity_id
_entity_poly.type
_entity_poly.pdbx_seq_one_letter_code
_entity_poly.pdbx_strand_id
1 'polypeptide(L)'
;MRKIKSLFAIVLSAVCCLMFLSGCGSEKKDTAAALSEGAYLTVTDEAGRTVTLTQKPERIIPLSASFLEPLHAVDGKIIARVSAKTGIPDEDKNLPEVGNVYNINLEKVIEQQPDLVIAYKGMNDKFVSTFADNNIPVIVLDMRTYDQVKRTVDVLGQIAGNPDKAAQLNADMDSKIAAIKNKLPQEEKRIAILHSTAQNVTVQLDGSIAGSVAQILGFTNIADGIAPLESNPTAAPYSMETLVDKNPEIIFITSMGKMETIKETMLKNVETSPAWQTLPAVKENRVYFLPQEMFLLSPGIHYPEAVEAMARLAYPDKFN
;
A
#
# COMPACT_ATOMS: atom_id res chain seq x y z
N MET A 1 83.51 -3.74 -5.20
CA MET A 1 82.45 -2.78 -4.86
C MET A 1 81.27 -2.95 -5.83
N ARG A 2 80.67 -4.15 -5.89
CA ARG A 2 79.60 -4.42 -6.88
C ARG A 2 78.55 -5.43 -6.34
N LYS A 3 78.49 -5.67 -5.03
CA LYS A 3 77.55 -6.64 -4.41
C LYS A 3 76.65 -6.08 -3.28
N ILE A 4 76.65 -4.76 -3.04
CA ILE A 4 75.87 -4.14 -1.95
C ILE A 4 74.65 -3.37 -2.49
N LYS A 5 74.49 -3.13 -3.79
CA LYS A 5 73.37 -2.43 -4.39
C LYS A 5 72.15 -3.32 -4.73
N SER A 6 72.25 -4.64 -4.56
CA SER A 6 71.22 -5.60 -4.90
C SER A 6 70.32 -5.99 -3.69
N LEU A 7 70.74 -5.71 -2.45
CA LEU A 7 70.02 -6.12 -1.28
C LEU A 7 68.98 -5.07 -0.78
N PHE A 8 69.10 -3.82 -1.24
CA PHE A 8 68.14 -2.75 -0.85
C PHE A 8 66.94 -2.66 -1.76
N ALA A 9 66.94 -3.28 -2.93
CA ALA A 9 65.80 -3.29 -3.85
C ALA A 9 64.77 -4.39 -3.54
N ILE A 10 65.13 -5.42 -2.74
CA ILE A 10 64.25 -6.55 -2.42
C ILE A 10 63.45 -6.30 -1.13
N VAL A 11 63.92 -5.44 -0.23
CA VAL A 11 63.21 -5.12 1.04
C VAL A 11 62.12 -4.07 0.82
N LEU A 12 62.16 -3.24 -0.21
CA LEU A 12 61.13 -2.23 -0.50
C LEU A 12 59.96 -2.79 -1.30
N SER A 13 60.11 -3.98 -1.94
CA SER A 13 59.02 -4.64 -2.67
C SER A 13 58.15 -5.53 -1.79
N ALA A 14 58.58 -5.91 -0.58
CA ALA A 14 57.82 -6.79 0.32
C ALA A 14 56.87 -6.04 1.28
N VAL A 15 56.98 -4.70 1.38
CA VAL A 15 56.12 -3.87 2.27
C VAL A 15 54.88 -3.33 1.52
N CYS A 16 54.90 -3.29 0.17
CA CYS A 16 53.74 -2.84 -0.60
C CYS A 16 52.67 -3.91 -0.91
N CYS A 17 52.92 -5.20 -0.62
CA CYS A 17 51.94 -6.28 -0.89
C CYS A 17 51.07 -6.72 0.29
N LEU A 18 51.14 -6.04 1.44
CA LEU A 18 50.38 -6.42 2.66
C LEU A 18 49.25 -5.47 3.00
N MET A 19 48.83 -4.54 2.10
CA MET A 19 47.70 -3.61 2.34
C MET A 19 46.53 -3.76 1.37
N PHE A 20 46.36 -4.89 0.70
CA PHE A 20 45.18 -5.14 -0.16
C PHE A 20 44.45 -6.45 0.16
N LEU A 21 44.24 -6.75 1.45
CA LEU A 21 43.31 -7.79 1.89
C LEU A 21 42.48 -7.25 3.05
N SER A 22 41.76 -6.15 2.80
CA SER A 22 40.65 -5.72 3.63
C SER A 22 39.35 -5.92 2.86
N GLY A 23 38.65 -6.93 3.25
CA GLY A 23 37.39 -7.48 2.94
C GLY A 23 36.38 -6.59 2.22
N CYS A 24 35.90 -7.05 1.07
CA CYS A 24 34.57 -6.77 0.60
C CYS A 24 33.56 -7.55 1.48
N GLY A 25 33.26 -7.01 2.63
CA GLY A 25 32.03 -7.29 3.35
C GLY A 25 30.95 -6.44 2.74
N SER A 26 29.99 -7.09 2.04
CA SER A 26 28.79 -6.44 1.55
C SER A 26 27.90 -6.15 2.75
N GLU A 27 28.21 -5.09 3.51
CA GLU A 27 27.23 -4.49 4.43
C GLU A 27 26.16 -3.85 3.56
N LYS A 28 24.94 -4.40 3.64
CA LYS A 28 23.74 -3.65 3.31
C LYS A 28 23.75 -2.39 4.20
N LYS A 29 24.15 -1.27 3.63
CA LYS A 29 23.89 0.04 4.21
C LYS A 29 22.38 0.21 4.20
N ASP A 30 21.74 -0.02 5.33
CA ASP A 30 20.49 0.65 5.64
C ASP A 30 20.78 2.15 5.54
N THR A 31 20.25 2.76 4.49
CA THR A 31 20.37 4.19 4.24
C THR A 31 19.41 4.88 5.20
N ALA A 32 19.79 4.96 6.47
CA ALA A 32 19.24 6.00 7.33
C ALA A 32 19.64 7.33 6.68
N ALA A 33 18.67 8.05 6.14
CA ALA A 33 18.89 9.38 5.57
C ALA A 33 19.58 10.23 6.63
N ALA A 34 20.79 10.69 6.34
CA ALA A 34 21.51 11.57 7.25
C ALA A 34 20.65 12.83 7.45
N LEU A 35 20.24 13.09 8.68
CA LEU A 35 19.53 14.32 9.04
C LEU A 35 20.42 15.50 8.66
N SER A 36 19.90 16.43 7.86
CA SER A 36 20.54 17.74 7.68
C SER A 36 20.56 18.46 9.04
N GLU A 37 21.65 19.12 9.39
CA GLU A 37 21.73 19.89 10.64
C GLU A 37 20.49 20.81 10.78
N GLY A 38 19.69 20.61 11.84
CA GLY A 38 18.47 21.37 12.11
C GLY A 38 17.17 20.79 11.52
N ALA A 39 17.17 19.61 10.88
CA ALA A 39 15.94 18.96 10.44
C ALA A 39 15.30 18.14 11.58
N TYR A 40 13.98 18.24 11.73
CA TYR A 40 13.20 17.35 12.58
C TYR A 40 13.10 15.94 11.98
N LEU A 41 12.77 15.88 10.69
CA LEU A 41 12.57 14.64 9.97
C LEU A 41 12.91 14.81 8.48
N THR A 42 13.57 13.83 7.90
CA THR A 42 13.76 13.73 6.43
C THR A 42 13.29 12.36 5.99
N VAL A 43 12.35 12.30 5.04
CA VAL A 43 11.79 11.06 4.49
C VAL A 43 11.88 11.07 2.97
N THR A 44 12.06 9.88 2.37
CA THR A 44 11.77 9.67 0.95
C THR A 44 10.34 9.16 0.86
N ASP A 45 9.47 9.94 0.21
CA ASP A 45 8.06 9.61 0.07
C ASP A 45 7.79 8.61 -1.07
N GLU A 46 6.56 8.15 -1.19
CA GLU A 46 6.15 7.16 -2.20
C GLU A 46 6.16 7.73 -3.64
N ALA A 47 6.31 9.03 -3.83
CA ALA A 47 6.58 9.66 -5.12
C ALA A 47 8.08 9.74 -5.45
N GLY A 48 8.96 9.19 -4.58
CA GLY A 48 10.41 9.19 -4.73
C GLY A 48 11.07 10.54 -4.42
N ARG A 49 10.35 11.45 -3.72
CA ARG A 49 10.87 12.78 -3.35
C ARG A 49 11.44 12.75 -1.94
N THR A 50 12.55 13.45 -1.73
CA THR A 50 13.06 13.69 -0.39
C THR A 50 12.35 14.93 0.18
N VAL A 51 11.62 14.73 1.30
CA VAL A 51 10.90 15.80 2.00
C VAL A 51 11.53 15.97 3.38
N THR A 52 11.91 17.21 3.71
CA THR A 52 12.50 17.57 5.00
C THR A 52 11.55 18.48 5.77
N LEU A 53 11.20 18.05 6.98
CA LEU A 53 10.45 18.85 7.95
C LEU A 53 11.44 19.46 8.95
N THR A 54 11.35 20.77 9.19
CA THR A 54 12.23 21.48 10.12
C THR A 54 11.76 21.43 11.57
N GLN A 55 10.48 21.11 11.78
CA GLN A 55 9.85 20.96 13.08
C GLN A 55 8.79 19.88 13.07
N LYS A 56 8.40 19.40 14.26
CA LYS A 56 7.29 18.46 14.42
C LYS A 56 5.99 19.12 13.92
N PRO A 57 5.24 18.46 13.00
CA PRO A 57 3.97 18.99 12.55
C PRO A 57 2.91 18.97 13.67
N GLU A 58 2.21 20.10 13.80
CA GLU A 58 1.10 20.27 14.74
C GLU A 58 -0.23 20.61 14.02
N ARG A 59 -0.18 20.74 12.68
CA ARG A 59 -1.33 21.12 11.85
C ARG A 59 -1.39 20.29 10.57
N ILE A 60 -1.74 19.01 10.73
CA ILE A 60 -1.73 18.03 9.64
C ILE A 60 -3.08 17.98 8.94
N ILE A 61 -3.09 17.99 7.60
CA ILE A 61 -4.28 17.74 6.79
C ILE A 61 -4.04 16.48 5.93
N PRO A 62 -4.67 15.33 6.26
CA PRO A 62 -4.68 14.16 5.39
C PRO A 62 -5.70 14.33 4.25
N LEU A 63 -5.27 14.06 3.01
CA LEU A 63 -6.12 14.13 1.81
C LEU A 63 -6.83 12.81 1.48
N SER A 64 -6.81 11.85 2.41
CA SER A 64 -7.61 10.62 2.36
C SER A 64 -8.09 10.24 3.75
N ALA A 65 -9.31 9.73 3.85
CA ALA A 65 -9.87 9.20 5.10
C ALA A 65 -9.05 8.00 5.63
N SER A 66 -8.38 7.24 4.76
CA SER A 66 -7.53 6.10 5.15
C SER A 66 -6.35 6.48 6.06
N PHE A 67 -5.97 7.76 6.12
CA PHE A 67 -4.88 8.23 7.00
C PHE A 67 -5.36 8.67 8.38
N LEU A 68 -6.68 8.87 8.59
CA LEU A 68 -7.20 9.43 9.84
C LEU A 68 -6.89 8.53 11.05
N GLU A 69 -7.38 7.30 11.03
CA GLU A 69 -7.13 6.36 12.14
C GLU A 69 -5.65 6.05 12.38
N PRO A 70 -4.81 5.79 11.36
CA PRO A 70 -3.37 5.65 11.56
C PRO A 70 -2.71 6.87 12.20
N LEU A 71 -3.12 8.10 11.82
CA LEU A 71 -2.63 9.33 12.44
C LEU A 71 -3.02 9.42 13.91
N HIS A 72 -4.28 9.14 14.25
CA HIS A 72 -4.72 9.10 15.65
C HIS A 72 -3.96 8.05 16.46
N ALA A 73 -3.77 6.85 15.90
CA ALA A 73 -3.05 5.77 16.58
C ALA A 73 -1.61 6.15 16.99
N VAL A 74 -1.01 7.13 16.29
CA VAL A 74 0.32 7.65 16.59
C VAL A 74 0.32 9.07 17.19
N ASP A 75 -0.84 9.59 17.61
CA ASP A 75 -1.07 10.94 18.16
C ASP A 75 -0.76 12.09 17.17
N GLY A 76 -0.99 11.88 15.89
CA GLY A 76 -0.87 12.95 14.87
C GLY A 76 -1.94 14.03 15.07
N LYS A 77 -1.57 15.29 14.82
CA LYS A 77 -2.46 16.46 15.05
C LYS A 77 -3.23 16.82 13.79
N ILE A 78 -4.43 16.29 13.63
CA ILE A 78 -5.30 16.55 12.48
C ILE A 78 -6.13 17.81 12.71
N ILE A 79 -6.15 18.73 11.73
CA ILE A 79 -6.88 20.01 11.86
C ILE A 79 -8.03 20.13 10.84
N ALA A 80 -8.01 19.36 9.77
CA ALA A 80 -9.06 19.30 8.76
C ALA A 80 -9.00 17.93 8.08
N ARG A 81 -10.08 17.53 7.39
CA ARG A 81 -10.20 16.23 6.75
C ARG A 81 -10.88 16.30 5.38
N VAL A 82 -10.79 15.24 4.63
CA VAL A 82 -11.64 15.04 3.45
C VAL A 82 -13.05 14.61 3.87
N SER A 83 -14.05 14.91 3.04
CA SER A 83 -15.37 14.31 3.16
C SER A 83 -15.34 12.86 2.63
N ALA A 84 -15.90 11.94 3.41
CA ALA A 84 -16.07 10.55 3.04
C ALA A 84 -17.37 10.01 3.65
N LYS A 85 -17.95 8.98 3.03
CA LYS A 85 -19.17 8.33 3.54
C LYS A 85 -18.91 7.40 4.71
N THR A 86 -17.69 6.83 4.76
CA THR A 86 -17.24 5.87 5.76
C THR A 86 -15.79 6.17 6.14
N GLY A 87 -15.30 5.58 7.23
CA GLY A 87 -13.90 5.71 7.66
C GLY A 87 -13.57 7.08 8.27
N ILE A 88 -14.58 7.82 8.77
CA ILE A 88 -14.37 9.05 9.53
C ILE A 88 -14.53 8.74 11.02
N PRO A 89 -13.45 8.80 11.82
CA PRO A 89 -13.51 8.66 13.28
C PRO A 89 -14.48 9.67 13.91
N ASP A 90 -15.11 9.31 15.03
CA ASP A 90 -16.09 10.17 15.70
C ASP A 90 -15.49 11.52 16.11
N GLU A 91 -14.25 11.53 16.53
CA GLU A 91 -13.49 12.73 16.91
C GLU A 91 -13.24 13.69 15.74
N ASP A 92 -13.18 13.18 14.49
CA ASP A 92 -12.94 13.98 13.29
C ASP A 92 -14.21 14.51 12.62
N LYS A 93 -15.40 14.06 13.04
CA LYS A 93 -16.67 14.41 12.38
C LYS A 93 -16.91 15.92 12.29
N ASN A 94 -16.44 16.67 13.27
CA ASN A 94 -16.62 18.14 13.37
C ASN A 94 -15.47 18.92 12.77
N LEU A 95 -14.40 18.28 12.26
CA LEU A 95 -13.31 18.98 11.61
C LEU A 95 -13.75 19.59 10.27
N PRO A 96 -13.15 20.74 9.87
CA PRO A 96 -13.39 21.34 8.56
C PRO A 96 -13.18 20.37 7.41
N GLU A 97 -14.08 20.38 6.42
CA GLU A 97 -13.99 19.56 5.23
C GLU A 97 -13.31 20.29 4.08
N VAL A 98 -12.25 19.70 3.52
CA VAL A 98 -11.45 20.27 2.42
C VAL A 98 -11.73 19.65 1.05
N GLY A 99 -12.90 19.06 0.85
CA GLY A 99 -13.29 18.33 -0.36
C GLY A 99 -13.23 16.81 -0.15
N ASN A 100 -13.26 16.04 -1.22
CA ASN A 100 -13.10 14.57 -1.17
C ASN A 100 -11.79 14.14 -1.82
N VAL A 101 -11.37 12.88 -1.60
CA VAL A 101 -10.07 12.34 -2.06
C VAL A 101 -9.81 12.53 -3.56
N TYR A 102 -10.84 12.53 -4.41
CA TYR A 102 -10.72 12.72 -5.86
C TYR A 102 -10.77 14.21 -6.27
N ASN A 103 -11.38 15.05 -5.43
CA ASN A 103 -11.60 16.47 -5.71
C ASN A 103 -11.37 17.30 -4.44
N ILE A 104 -10.10 17.62 -4.22
CA ILE A 104 -9.64 18.46 -3.10
C ILE A 104 -9.92 19.94 -3.42
N ASN A 105 -10.46 20.68 -2.45
CA ASN A 105 -10.54 22.14 -2.52
C ASN A 105 -9.26 22.75 -1.95
N LEU A 106 -8.36 23.15 -2.85
CA LEU A 106 -7.03 23.67 -2.50
C LEU A 106 -7.12 24.97 -1.67
N GLU A 107 -8.08 25.85 -1.98
CA GLU A 107 -8.27 27.10 -1.24
C GLU A 107 -8.60 26.81 0.23
N LYS A 108 -9.54 25.88 0.47
CA LYS A 108 -9.87 25.46 1.83
C LYS A 108 -8.70 24.82 2.58
N VAL A 109 -7.84 24.06 1.90
CA VAL A 109 -6.63 23.52 2.53
C VAL A 109 -5.69 24.63 2.94
N ILE A 110 -5.43 25.59 2.04
CA ILE A 110 -4.52 26.73 2.29
C ILE A 110 -5.07 27.64 3.41
N GLU A 111 -6.38 27.90 3.44
CA GLU A 111 -7.05 28.67 4.50
C GLU A 111 -6.85 28.09 5.89
N GLN A 112 -6.72 26.76 6.02
CA GLN A 112 -6.45 26.10 7.29
C GLN A 112 -5.01 26.30 7.76
N GLN A 113 -4.10 26.84 6.95
CA GLN A 113 -2.69 27.04 7.28
C GLN A 113 -2.02 25.79 7.87
N PRO A 114 -2.03 24.63 7.14
CA PRO A 114 -1.37 23.42 7.61
C PRO A 114 0.14 23.59 7.58
N ASP A 115 0.83 22.92 8.48
CA ASP A 115 2.29 22.77 8.46
C ASP A 115 2.72 21.45 7.79
N LEU A 116 1.76 20.55 7.49
CA LEU A 116 1.96 19.35 6.69
C LEU A 116 0.66 18.91 6.01
N VAL A 117 0.76 18.56 4.74
CA VAL A 117 -0.28 17.85 3.99
C VAL A 117 0.19 16.44 3.71
N ILE A 118 -0.67 15.44 3.94
CA ILE A 118 -0.43 14.03 3.58
C ILE A 118 -1.29 13.69 2.38
N ALA A 119 -0.65 13.44 1.24
CA ALA A 119 -1.29 13.13 -0.02
C ALA A 119 -1.31 11.62 -0.28
N TYR A 120 -2.36 11.12 -0.94
CA TYR A 120 -2.47 9.72 -1.34
C TYR A 120 -1.94 9.54 -2.76
N LYS A 121 -0.97 8.63 -2.94
CA LYS A 121 -0.31 8.35 -4.22
C LYS A 121 -1.31 7.94 -5.31
N GLY A 122 -1.17 8.54 -6.49
CA GLY A 122 -2.04 8.31 -7.64
C GLY A 122 -3.37 9.08 -7.61
N MET A 123 -3.72 9.71 -6.48
CA MET A 123 -4.96 10.51 -6.37
C MET A 123 -4.67 12.01 -6.20
N ASN A 124 -3.68 12.33 -5.38
CA ASN A 124 -3.41 13.71 -5.00
C ASN A 124 -2.06 14.25 -5.48
N ASP A 125 -1.24 13.44 -6.18
CA ASP A 125 0.10 13.85 -6.66
C ASP A 125 0.06 15.15 -7.50
N LYS A 126 -1.02 15.35 -8.25
CA LYS A 126 -1.23 16.54 -9.08
C LYS A 126 -1.27 17.86 -8.31
N PHE A 127 -1.48 17.81 -7.00
CA PHE A 127 -1.59 19.00 -6.14
C PHE A 127 -0.27 19.35 -5.44
N VAL A 128 0.73 18.49 -5.51
CA VAL A 128 2.01 18.63 -4.80
C VAL A 128 2.70 19.95 -5.14
N SER A 129 2.79 20.32 -6.43
CA SER A 129 3.40 21.58 -6.86
C SER A 129 2.66 22.80 -6.30
N THR A 130 1.33 22.77 -6.34
CA THR A 130 0.50 23.88 -5.83
C THR A 130 0.71 24.11 -4.34
N PHE A 131 0.84 23.04 -3.54
CA PHE A 131 1.14 23.18 -2.10
C PHE A 131 2.57 23.69 -1.88
N ALA A 132 3.55 23.22 -2.66
CA ALA A 132 4.93 23.68 -2.59
C ALA A 132 5.04 25.19 -2.92
N ASP A 133 4.30 25.68 -3.93
CA ASP A 133 4.22 27.11 -4.29
C ASP A 133 3.63 27.97 -3.15
N ASN A 134 2.87 27.37 -2.26
CA ASN A 134 2.32 28.00 -1.05
C ASN A 134 3.16 27.71 0.21
N ASN A 135 4.37 27.18 0.07
CA ASN A 135 5.28 26.83 1.17
C ASN A 135 4.66 25.80 2.16
N ILE A 136 3.77 24.94 1.69
CA ILE A 136 3.16 23.88 2.49
C ILE A 136 3.89 22.55 2.18
N PRO A 137 4.58 21.94 3.15
CA PRO A 137 5.20 20.63 2.96
C PRO A 137 4.15 19.57 2.63
N VAL A 138 4.47 18.69 1.65
CA VAL A 138 3.61 17.55 1.28
C VAL A 138 4.43 16.27 1.31
N ILE A 139 3.91 15.26 1.99
CA ILE A 139 4.42 13.89 1.94
C ILE A 139 3.38 13.03 1.22
N VAL A 140 3.81 12.34 0.15
CA VAL A 140 2.96 11.39 -0.60
C VAL A 140 3.14 10.00 -0.03
N LEU A 141 2.05 9.38 0.44
CA LEU A 141 2.05 8.03 1.01
C LEU A 141 1.12 7.12 0.22
N ASP A 142 1.34 5.82 0.31
CA ASP A 142 0.53 4.77 -0.33
C ASP A 142 0.17 3.70 0.71
N MET A 143 -1.06 3.19 0.65
CA MET A 143 -1.57 2.20 1.60
C MET A 143 -2.30 1.04 0.89
N ARG A 144 -2.01 0.78 -0.38
CA ARG A 144 -2.69 -0.28 -1.14
C ARG A 144 -2.27 -1.67 -0.71
N THR A 145 -0.98 -1.91 -0.54
CA THR A 145 -0.47 -3.21 -0.08
C THR A 145 -0.16 -3.17 1.43
N TYR A 146 -0.13 -4.34 2.06
CA TYR A 146 0.16 -4.44 3.48
C TYR A 146 1.54 -3.85 3.85
N ASP A 147 2.55 -4.09 3.03
CA ASP A 147 3.88 -3.51 3.26
C ASP A 147 3.87 -1.98 3.14
N GLN A 148 3.06 -1.42 2.23
CA GLN A 148 2.88 0.03 2.14
C GLN A 148 2.14 0.58 3.38
N VAL A 149 1.13 -0.14 3.89
CA VAL A 149 0.45 0.24 5.13
C VAL A 149 1.45 0.31 6.28
N LYS A 150 2.27 -0.72 6.48
CA LYS A 150 3.29 -0.73 7.56
C LYS A 150 4.28 0.42 7.42
N ARG A 151 4.83 0.64 6.22
CA ARG A 151 5.74 1.77 5.97
C ARG A 151 5.06 3.12 6.22
N THR A 152 3.81 3.27 5.82
CA THR A 152 3.03 4.48 6.09
C THR A 152 2.86 4.69 7.59
N VAL A 153 2.50 3.66 8.35
CA VAL A 153 2.39 3.73 9.81
C VAL A 153 3.71 4.16 10.45
N ASP A 154 4.85 3.60 10.00
CA ASP A 154 6.18 3.99 10.48
C ASP A 154 6.49 5.47 10.19
N VAL A 155 6.20 5.94 8.98
CA VAL A 155 6.40 7.35 8.60
C VAL A 155 5.50 8.27 9.42
N LEU A 156 4.23 7.91 9.62
CA LEU A 156 3.30 8.68 10.45
C LEU A 156 3.76 8.73 11.91
N GLY A 157 4.30 7.62 12.44
CA GLY A 157 4.91 7.58 13.78
C GLY A 157 6.09 8.54 13.92
N GLN A 158 6.97 8.60 12.92
CA GLN A 158 8.09 9.56 12.88
C GLN A 158 7.58 11.00 12.79
N ILE A 159 6.60 11.29 11.94
CA ILE A 159 5.96 12.61 11.81
C ILE A 159 5.37 13.06 13.15
N ALA A 160 4.65 12.19 13.82
CA ALA A 160 4.00 12.47 15.10
C ALA A 160 4.97 12.42 16.31
N GLY A 161 6.24 12.02 16.10
CA GLY A 161 7.23 11.86 17.18
C GLY A 161 6.97 10.66 18.10
N ASN A 162 6.24 9.66 17.62
CA ASN A 162 5.85 8.45 18.35
C ASN A 162 6.19 7.16 17.58
N PRO A 163 7.46 6.94 17.18
CA PRO A 163 7.84 5.75 16.41
C PRO A 163 7.57 4.44 17.14
N ASP A 164 7.63 4.40 18.47
CA ASP A 164 7.35 3.21 19.27
C ASP A 164 5.88 2.79 19.17
N LYS A 165 4.93 3.75 19.11
CA LYS A 165 3.51 3.43 18.87
C LYS A 165 3.29 2.85 17.47
N ALA A 166 3.97 3.38 16.47
CA ALA A 166 3.91 2.85 15.11
C ALA A 166 4.46 1.41 15.04
N ALA A 167 5.62 1.16 15.68
CA ALA A 167 6.19 -0.17 15.74
C ALA A 167 5.27 -1.18 16.44
N GLN A 168 4.64 -0.80 17.55
CA GLN A 168 3.67 -1.63 18.26
C GLN A 168 2.45 -1.93 17.40
N LEU A 169 1.90 -0.92 16.72
CA LEU A 169 0.75 -1.08 15.83
C LEU A 169 1.05 -2.05 14.67
N ASN A 170 2.24 -1.93 14.07
CA ASN A 170 2.70 -2.85 13.03
C ASN A 170 2.86 -4.28 13.56
N ALA A 171 3.42 -4.47 14.78
CA ALA A 171 3.56 -5.77 15.40
C ALA A 171 2.20 -6.41 15.73
N ASP A 172 1.23 -5.62 16.18
CA ASP A 172 -0.13 -6.09 16.46
C ASP A 172 -0.84 -6.55 15.18
N MET A 173 -0.70 -5.81 14.07
CA MET A 173 -1.21 -6.23 12.76
C MET A 173 -0.56 -7.52 12.28
N ASP A 174 0.77 -7.64 12.35
CA ASP A 174 1.52 -8.85 11.98
C ASP A 174 1.06 -10.06 12.81
N SER A 175 0.85 -9.89 14.11
CA SER A 175 0.37 -10.94 15.01
C SER A 175 -1.03 -11.43 14.66
N LYS A 176 -1.96 -10.51 14.37
CA LYS A 176 -3.33 -10.85 13.93
C LYS A 176 -3.32 -11.62 12.61
N ILE A 177 -2.54 -11.16 11.63
CA ILE A 177 -2.40 -11.84 10.33
C ILE A 177 -1.80 -13.24 10.51
N ALA A 178 -0.76 -13.38 11.33
CA ALA A 178 -0.18 -14.69 11.62
C ALA A 178 -1.20 -15.65 12.26
N ALA A 179 -2.03 -15.16 13.18
CA ALA A 179 -3.10 -15.95 13.79
C ALA A 179 -4.16 -16.41 12.77
N ILE A 180 -4.48 -15.59 11.77
CA ILE A 180 -5.37 -15.97 10.67
C ILE A 180 -4.71 -17.05 9.81
N LYS A 181 -3.47 -16.84 9.37
CA LYS A 181 -2.71 -17.78 8.52
C LYS A 181 -2.55 -19.14 9.17
N ASN A 182 -2.35 -19.21 10.48
CA ASN A 182 -2.22 -20.48 11.21
C ASN A 182 -3.48 -21.35 11.21
N LYS A 183 -4.65 -20.79 10.87
CA LYS A 183 -5.90 -21.57 10.72
C LYS A 183 -6.05 -22.13 9.31
N LEU A 184 -5.28 -21.66 8.34
CA LEU A 184 -5.44 -22.03 6.93
C LEU A 184 -4.73 -23.34 6.61
N PRO A 185 -5.30 -24.17 5.69
CA PRO A 185 -4.59 -25.32 5.16
C PRO A 185 -3.40 -24.88 4.30
N GLN A 186 -2.37 -25.72 4.28
CA GLN A 186 -1.18 -25.52 3.43
C GLN A 186 -1.47 -26.05 2.01
N GLU A 187 -2.39 -25.40 1.32
CA GLU A 187 -2.74 -25.75 -0.07
C GLU A 187 -2.71 -24.49 -0.94
N GLU A 188 -2.21 -24.64 -2.15
CA GLU A 188 -2.25 -23.59 -3.14
C GLU A 188 -3.66 -23.47 -3.72
N LYS A 189 -4.20 -22.25 -3.79
CA LYS A 189 -5.47 -21.96 -4.46
C LYS A 189 -5.27 -20.93 -5.55
N ARG A 190 -5.71 -21.29 -6.75
CA ARG A 190 -5.76 -20.32 -7.86
C ARG A 190 -7.03 -19.49 -7.76
N ILE A 191 -6.86 -18.19 -7.76
CA ILE A 191 -7.96 -17.25 -7.64
C ILE A 191 -7.95 -16.22 -8.78
N ALA A 192 -9.12 -15.72 -9.12
CA ALA A 192 -9.25 -14.49 -9.91
C ALA A 192 -9.81 -13.37 -9.03
N ILE A 193 -9.35 -12.15 -9.26
CA ILE A 193 -9.93 -10.96 -8.62
C ILE A 193 -10.45 -10.04 -9.72
N LEU A 194 -11.77 -9.94 -9.84
CA LEU A 194 -12.42 -9.03 -10.76
C LEU A 194 -12.72 -7.71 -10.06
N HIS A 195 -12.67 -6.61 -10.80
CA HIS A 195 -13.14 -5.32 -10.34
C HIS A 195 -14.26 -4.83 -11.25
N SER A 196 -15.45 -4.67 -10.69
CA SER A 196 -16.63 -4.23 -11.42
C SER A 196 -17.05 -2.81 -11.01
N THR A 197 -17.21 -1.97 -12.02
CA THR A 197 -17.82 -0.64 -11.88
C THR A 197 -19.16 -0.62 -12.63
N ALA A 198 -19.84 0.51 -12.65
CA ALA A 198 -21.04 0.69 -13.46
C ALA A 198 -20.80 0.61 -14.99
N GLN A 199 -19.54 0.71 -15.45
CA GLN A 199 -19.21 0.81 -16.88
C GLN A 199 -18.46 -0.41 -17.42
N ASN A 200 -17.56 -0.99 -16.61
CA ASN A 200 -16.66 -2.04 -17.08
C ASN A 200 -16.27 -3.03 -15.99
N VAL A 201 -15.63 -4.12 -16.43
CA VAL A 201 -14.97 -5.10 -15.56
C VAL A 201 -13.49 -5.17 -15.97
N THR A 202 -12.61 -5.20 -14.95
CA THR A 202 -11.17 -5.42 -15.10
C THR A 202 -10.73 -6.54 -14.18
N VAL A 203 -9.49 -7.03 -14.31
CA VAL A 203 -8.87 -7.91 -13.31
C VAL A 203 -7.90 -7.12 -12.44
N GLN A 204 -7.84 -7.46 -11.16
CA GLN A 204 -6.92 -6.85 -10.19
C GLN A 204 -5.63 -7.63 -10.13
N LEU A 205 -4.51 -6.90 -10.15
CA LEU A 205 -3.16 -7.45 -10.00
C LEU A 205 -2.75 -7.49 -8.51
N ASP A 206 -1.63 -8.12 -8.23
CA ASP A 206 -1.09 -8.32 -6.89
C ASP A 206 -0.77 -7.02 -6.14
N GLY A 207 -0.48 -5.92 -6.87
CA GLY A 207 -0.30 -4.59 -6.29
C GLY A 207 -1.59 -3.88 -5.86
N SER A 208 -2.78 -4.48 -6.06
CA SER A 208 -4.05 -3.99 -5.54
C SER A 208 -4.25 -4.38 -4.07
N ILE A 209 -5.23 -3.78 -3.39
CA ILE A 209 -5.58 -4.16 -2.01
C ILE A 209 -5.95 -5.64 -1.95
N ALA A 210 -6.87 -6.08 -2.81
CA ALA A 210 -7.32 -7.47 -2.83
C ALA A 210 -6.21 -8.45 -3.27
N GLY A 211 -5.35 -8.03 -4.21
CA GLY A 211 -4.17 -8.80 -4.62
C GLY A 211 -3.18 -9.00 -3.47
N SER A 212 -2.86 -7.94 -2.73
CA SER A 212 -1.98 -8.01 -1.56
C SER A 212 -2.57 -8.90 -0.45
N VAL A 213 -3.88 -8.82 -0.20
CA VAL A 213 -4.58 -9.71 0.74
C VAL A 213 -4.49 -11.17 0.28
N ALA A 214 -4.70 -11.43 -1.01
CA ALA A 214 -4.58 -12.77 -1.60
C ALA A 214 -3.16 -13.34 -1.45
N GLN A 215 -2.13 -12.54 -1.68
CA GLN A 215 -0.73 -12.94 -1.46
C GLN A 215 -0.45 -13.31 0.00
N ILE A 216 -0.94 -12.52 0.96
CA ILE A 216 -0.81 -12.82 2.40
C ILE A 216 -1.41 -14.18 2.73
N LEU A 217 -2.55 -14.52 2.12
CA LEU A 217 -3.24 -15.81 2.30
C LEU A 217 -2.58 -16.96 1.55
N GLY A 218 -1.55 -16.70 0.73
CA GLY A 218 -0.87 -17.71 -0.08
C GLY A 218 -1.65 -18.14 -1.32
N PHE A 219 -2.58 -17.32 -1.81
CA PHE A 219 -3.32 -17.59 -3.04
C PHE A 219 -2.50 -17.19 -4.27
N THR A 220 -2.65 -17.95 -5.34
CA THR A 220 -2.08 -17.64 -6.65
C THR A 220 -3.11 -16.89 -7.48
N ASN A 221 -2.87 -15.60 -7.72
CA ASN A 221 -3.71 -14.78 -8.59
C ASN A 221 -3.42 -15.12 -10.06
N ILE A 222 -4.45 -15.56 -10.79
CA ILE A 222 -4.30 -15.92 -12.22
C ILE A 222 -3.93 -14.74 -13.11
N ALA A 223 -4.07 -13.51 -12.62
CA ALA A 223 -3.69 -12.29 -13.33
C ALA A 223 -2.19 -11.94 -13.15
N ASP A 224 -1.43 -12.71 -12.37
CA ASP A 224 0.00 -12.49 -12.25
C ASP A 224 0.70 -12.58 -13.62
N GLY A 225 1.61 -11.63 -13.88
CA GLY A 225 2.33 -11.49 -15.14
C GLY A 225 1.53 -10.87 -16.30
N ILE A 226 0.25 -10.51 -16.14
CA ILE A 226 -0.51 -9.77 -17.15
C ILE A 226 -0.08 -8.30 -17.13
N ALA A 227 0.13 -7.72 -18.31
CA ALA A 227 0.49 -6.30 -18.43
C ALA A 227 -0.62 -5.40 -17.83
N PRO A 228 -0.25 -4.45 -16.96
CA PRO A 228 -1.21 -3.54 -16.35
C PRO A 228 -1.78 -2.55 -17.37
N LEU A 229 -2.92 -1.96 -17.02
CA LEU A 229 -3.47 -0.82 -17.75
C LEU A 229 -2.57 0.40 -17.56
N GLU A 230 -2.36 1.19 -18.63
CA GLU A 230 -1.60 2.45 -18.55
C GLU A 230 -2.19 3.42 -17.50
N SER A 231 -3.53 3.45 -17.40
CA SER A 231 -4.25 4.32 -16.46
C SER A 231 -4.32 3.77 -15.03
N ASN A 232 -4.00 2.49 -14.83
CA ASN A 232 -4.07 1.85 -13.51
C ASN A 232 -3.07 0.69 -13.39
N PRO A 233 -1.93 0.89 -12.71
CA PRO A 233 -0.87 -0.13 -12.59
C PRO A 233 -1.25 -1.32 -11.71
N THR A 234 -2.40 -1.28 -11.04
CA THR A 234 -2.89 -2.37 -10.17
C THR A 234 -4.02 -3.18 -10.80
N ALA A 235 -4.36 -2.90 -12.06
CA ALA A 235 -5.40 -3.61 -12.81
C ALA A 235 -4.93 -3.94 -14.23
N ALA A 236 -5.52 -4.98 -14.82
CA ALA A 236 -5.30 -5.40 -16.20
C ALA A 236 -6.64 -5.57 -16.92
N PRO A 237 -6.62 -5.66 -18.26
CA PRO A 237 -7.85 -5.92 -19.04
C PRO A 237 -8.49 -7.26 -18.62
N TYR A 238 -9.82 -7.25 -18.53
CA TYR A 238 -10.58 -8.49 -18.34
C TYR A 238 -10.60 -9.32 -19.64
N SER A 239 -10.45 -10.65 -19.51
CA SER A 239 -10.60 -11.60 -20.60
C SER A 239 -11.25 -12.89 -20.11
N MET A 240 -12.39 -13.26 -20.70
CA MET A 240 -13.06 -14.53 -20.43
C MET A 240 -12.21 -15.72 -20.87
N GLU A 241 -11.49 -15.61 -21.99
CA GLU A 241 -10.58 -16.64 -22.47
C GLU A 241 -9.48 -16.92 -21.44
N THR A 242 -8.88 -15.87 -20.89
CA THR A 242 -7.87 -16.02 -19.82
C THR A 242 -8.47 -16.68 -18.56
N LEU A 243 -9.68 -16.33 -18.16
CA LEU A 243 -10.35 -16.98 -17.01
C LEU A 243 -10.54 -18.47 -17.25
N VAL A 244 -11.00 -18.86 -18.44
CA VAL A 244 -11.22 -20.27 -18.79
C VAL A 244 -9.89 -21.05 -18.83
N ASP A 245 -8.86 -20.47 -19.50
CA ASP A 245 -7.54 -21.08 -19.61
C ASP A 245 -6.89 -21.31 -18.22
N LYS A 246 -6.90 -20.27 -17.40
CA LYS A 246 -6.28 -20.29 -16.06
C LYS A 246 -7.10 -21.01 -15.00
N ASN A 247 -8.40 -21.19 -15.24
CA ASN A 247 -9.30 -22.02 -14.47
C ASN A 247 -9.24 -21.77 -12.94
N PRO A 248 -9.66 -20.58 -12.45
CA PRO A 248 -9.62 -20.25 -11.03
C PRO A 248 -10.61 -21.10 -10.22
N GLU A 249 -10.20 -21.47 -9.00
CA GLU A 249 -11.03 -22.21 -8.05
C GLU A 249 -11.97 -21.27 -7.26
N ILE A 250 -11.58 -20.01 -7.11
CA ILE A 250 -12.37 -18.97 -6.45
C ILE A 250 -12.30 -17.69 -7.27
N ILE A 251 -13.41 -16.99 -7.37
CA ILE A 251 -13.47 -15.65 -7.95
C ILE A 251 -13.92 -14.66 -6.88
N PHE A 252 -13.06 -13.69 -6.59
CA PHE A 252 -13.40 -12.54 -5.76
C PHE A 252 -13.77 -11.35 -6.64
N ILE A 253 -14.76 -10.58 -6.22
CA ILE A 253 -15.22 -9.39 -6.95
C ILE A 253 -15.11 -8.19 -6.02
N THR A 254 -14.21 -7.27 -6.34
CA THR A 254 -14.20 -5.92 -5.77
C THR A 254 -15.11 -5.03 -6.60
N SER A 255 -15.70 -4.02 -6.00
CA SER A 255 -16.67 -3.19 -6.71
C SER A 255 -16.63 -1.73 -6.26
N MET A 256 -17.04 -0.82 -7.16
CA MET A 256 -17.21 0.59 -6.86
C MET A 256 -18.54 1.08 -7.41
N GLY A 257 -19.44 1.47 -6.51
CA GLY A 257 -20.74 2.02 -6.85
C GLY A 257 -21.90 1.33 -6.13
N LYS A 258 -23.11 1.54 -6.66
CA LYS A 258 -24.32 0.90 -6.13
C LYS A 258 -24.34 -0.58 -6.53
N MET A 259 -24.61 -1.46 -5.58
CA MET A 259 -24.55 -2.91 -5.77
C MET A 259 -25.50 -3.41 -6.87
N GLU A 260 -26.67 -2.80 -7.02
CA GLU A 260 -27.63 -3.15 -8.08
C GLU A 260 -27.00 -2.95 -9.46
N THR A 261 -26.40 -1.76 -9.71
CA THR A 261 -25.73 -1.43 -10.97
C THR A 261 -24.51 -2.32 -11.22
N ILE A 262 -23.77 -2.65 -10.15
CA ILE A 262 -22.61 -3.56 -10.25
C ILE A 262 -23.05 -4.95 -10.70
N LYS A 263 -24.11 -5.50 -10.09
CA LYS A 263 -24.64 -6.82 -10.46
C LYS A 263 -25.17 -6.82 -11.90
N GLU A 264 -25.84 -5.77 -12.33
CA GLU A 264 -26.27 -5.61 -13.74
C GLU A 264 -25.09 -5.61 -14.71
N THR A 265 -24.01 -4.90 -14.37
CA THR A 265 -22.79 -4.87 -15.18
C THR A 265 -22.12 -6.24 -15.25
N MET A 266 -22.02 -6.94 -14.11
CA MET A 266 -21.48 -8.31 -14.05
C MET A 266 -22.32 -9.27 -14.89
N LEU A 267 -23.64 -9.25 -14.74
CA LEU A 267 -24.54 -10.07 -15.52
C LEU A 267 -24.35 -9.84 -17.01
N LYS A 268 -24.39 -8.58 -17.46
CA LYS A 268 -24.30 -8.20 -18.87
C LYS A 268 -22.94 -8.53 -19.50
N ASN A 269 -21.85 -8.25 -18.82
CA ASN A 269 -20.51 -8.29 -19.41
C ASN A 269 -19.76 -9.61 -19.13
N VAL A 270 -20.20 -10.38 -18.15
CA VAL A 270 -19.48 -11.58 -17.68
C VAL A 270 -20.39 -12.80 -17.62
N GLU A 271 -21.46 -12.76 -16.81
CA GLU A 271 -22.23 -13.95 -16.42
C GLU A 271 -23.11 -14.52 -17.54
N THR A 272 -23.49 -13.72 -18.53
CA THR A 272 -24.24 -14.19 -19.73
C THR A 272 -23.38 -15.00 -20.69
N SER A 273 -22.05 -15.01 -20.54
CA SER A 273 -21.16 -15.83 -21.34
C SER A 273 -21.35 -17.32 -21.01
N PRO A 274 -21.60 -18.20 -21.99
CA PRO A 274 -21.64 -19.63 -21.74
C PRO A 274 -20.33 -20.17 -21.12
N ALA A 275 -19.20 -19.57 -21.44
CA ALA A 275 -17.89 -19.92 -20.89
C ALA A 275 -17.80 -19.67 -19.38
N TRP A 276 -18.48 -18.64 -18.85
CA TRP A 276 -18.58 -18.38 -17.42
C TRP A 276 -19.13 -19.58 -16.64
N GLN A 277 -20.19 -20.22 -17.17
CA GLN A 277 -20.83 -21.35 -16.57
C GLN A 277 -19.96 -22.62 -16.55
N THR A 278 -18.87 -22.65 -17.32
CA THR A 278 -17.93 -23.79 -17.33
C THR A 278 -16.91 -23.73 -16.20
N LEU A 279 -16.68 -22.56 -15.60
CA LEU A 279 -15.68 -22.33 -14.56
C LEU A 279 -15.99 -23.14 -13.28
N PRO A 280 -15.01 -23.83 -12.66
CA PRO A 280 -15.19 -24.51 -11.39
C PRO A 280 -15.69 -23.59 -10.29
N ALA A 281 -15.13 -22.38 -10.17
CA ALA A 281 -15.56 -21.38 -9.20
C ALA A 281 -17.07 -21.09 -9.29
N VAL A 282 -17.63 -21.05 -10.51
CA VAL A 282 -19.06 -20.78 -10.74
C VAL A 282 -19.89 -22.00 -10.39
N LYS A 283 -19.48 -23.20 -10.84
CA LYS A 283 -20.19 -24.46 -10.58
C LYS A 283 -20.28 -24.80 -9.10
N GLU A 284 -19.23 -24.42 -8.35
CA GLU A 284 -19.11 -24.69 -6.91
C GLU A 284 -19.63 -23.53 -6.04
N ASN A 285 -20.25 -22.50 -6.64
CA ASN A 285 -20.73 -21.30 -5.97
C ASN A 285 -19.64 -20.54 -5.18
N ARG A 286 -18.41 -20.51 -5.71
CA ARG A 286 -17.25 -19.83 -5.11
C ARG A 286 -16.96 -18.50 -5.80
N VAL A 287 -18.01 -17.72 -6.03
CA VAL A 287 -17.91 -16.34 -6.55
C VAL A 287 -18.41 -15.39 -5.48
N TYR A 288 -17.53 -14.54 -4.96
CA TYR A 288 -17.78 -13.73 -3.79
C TYR A 288 -17.55 -12.24 -4.04
N PHE A 289 -18.52 -11.41 -3.69
CA PHE A 289 -18.34 -9.97 -3.62
C PHE A 289 -17.62 -9.62 -2.32
N LEU A 290 -16.49 -8.92 -2.43
CA LEU A 290 -15.75 -8.42 -1.29
C LEU A 290 -16.38 -7.11 -0.76
N PRO A 291 -16.38 -6.87 0.56
CA PRO A 291 -16.91 -5.65 1.17
C PRO A 291 -16.21 -4.39 0.63
N GLN A 292 -16.97 -3.43 0.10
CA GLN A 292 -16.42 -2.20 -0.48
C GLN A 292 -15.63 -1.37 0.53
N GLU A 293 -16.08 -1.32 1.77
CA GLU A 293 -15.44 -0.60 2.87
C GLU A 293 -14.02 -1.08 3.17
N MET A 294 -13.69 -2.34 2.84
CA MET A 294 -12.37 -2.93 3.08
C MET A 294 -11.51 -3.01 1.81
N PHE A 295 -12.12 -3.02 0.62
CA PHE A 295 -11.42 -3.33 -0.62
C PHE A 295 -11.50 -2.26 -1.71
N LEU A 296 -12.23 -1.15 -1.47
CA LEU A 296 -12.32 -0.02 -2.39
C LEU A 296 -11.26 1.05 -2.08
N LEU A 297 -11.19 1.48 -0.82
CA LEU A 297 -10.11 2.30 -0.27
C LEU A 297 -9.33 1.46 0.72
N SER A 298 -8.07 1.86 0.97
CA SER A 298 -7.24 1.09 1.89
C SER A 298 -7.91 0.90 3.24
N PRO A 299 -7.96 -0.33 3.77
CA PRO A 299 -8.44 -0.59 5.13
C PRO A 299 -7.49 -0.02 6.21
N GLY A 300 -6.31 0.53 5.82
CA GLY A 300 -5.36 1.09 6.76
C GLY A 300 -4.93 0.07 7.82
N ILE A 301 -5.04 0.45 9.08
CA ILE A 301 -4.68 -0.41 10.22
C ILE A 301 -5.64 -1.59 10.43
N HIS A 302 -6.78 -1.63 9.72
CA HIS A 302 -7.72 -2.76 9.66
C HIS A 302 -7.38 -3.76 8.55
N TYR A 303 -6.14 -3.75 8.06
CA TYR A 303 -5.71 -4.73 7.06
C TYR A 303 -5.88 -6.19 7.52
N PRO A 304 -5.65 -6.55 8.80
CA PRO A 304 -5.93 -7.90 9.29
C PRO A 304 -7.40 -8.33 9.15
N GLU A 305 -8.35 -7.41 9.33
CA GLU A 305 -9.78 -7.65 9.15
C GLU A 305 -10.13 -7.93 7.68
N ALA A 306 -9.48 -7.23 6.73
CA ALA A 306 -9.62 -7.53 5.31
C ALA A 306 -9.04 -8.91 4.94
N VAL A 307 -7.90 -9.28 5.53
CA VAL A 307 -7.31 -10.62 5.38
C VAL A 307 -8.26 -11.69 5.92
N GLU A 308 -8.83 -11.49 7.11
CA GLU A 308 -9.79 -12.43 7.70
C GLU A 308 -11.08 -12.54 6.86
N ALA A 309 -11.59 -11.42 6.35
CA ALA A 309 -12.80 -11.42 5.52
C ALA A 309 -12.61 -12.28 4.25
N MET A 310 -11.50 -12.14 3.54
CA MET A 310 -11.21 -12.97 2.37
C MET A 310 -10.95 -14.42 2.75
N ALA A 311 -10.25 -14.67 3.86
CA ALA A 311 -9.98 -16.02 4.36
C ALA A 311 -11.27 -16.79 4.72
N ARG A 312 -12.23 -16.12 5.38
CA ARG A 312 -13.54 -16.69 5.73
C ARG A 312 -14.35 -17.10 4.51
N LEU A 313 -14.30 -16.34 3.43
CA LEU A 313 -14.96 -16.69 2.17
C LEU A 313 -14.31 -17.88 1.49
N ALA A 314 -12.97 -17.98 1.52
CA ALA A 314 -12.23 -19.09 0.92
C ALA A 314 -12.32 -20.39 1.74
N TYR A 315 -12.39 -20.29 3.07
CA TYR A 315 -12.35 -21.41 4.03
C TYR A 315 -13.36 -21.24 5.17
N PRO A 316 -14.67 -21.24 4.88
CA PRO A 316 -15.69 -20.97 5.89
C PRO A 316 -15.60 -21.92 7.11
N ASP A 317 -15.24 -23.18 6.89
CA ASP A 317 -15.15 -24.19 7.95
C ASP A 317 -14.01 -23.95 8.96
N LYS A 318 -13.07 -23.04 8.66
CA LYS A 318 -11.91 -22.73 9.51
C LYS A 318 -12.17 -21.56 10.47
N PHE A 319 -13.29 -20.87 10.28
CA PHE A 319 -13.63 -19.63 11.01
C PHE A 319 -14.99 -19.69 11.72
N ASN A 320 -15.54 -20.90 11.89
CA ASN A 320 -16.76 -21.15 12.67
C ASN A 320 -16.49 -21.14 14.18
#